data_4498abb4c850f14b9decbbb38f3d3a6b
#
_entry.id   4498abb4c850f14b9decbbb38f3d3a6b
#
_cell.length_a   1.000
_cell.length_b   1.000
_cell.length_c   1.000
_cell.angle_alpha   90.00
_cell.angle_beta   90.00
_cell.angle_gamma   90.00
#
_symmetry.space_group_name_H-M   'P 1'
#
loop_
_entity.id
_entity.type
_entity.pdbx_description
1 polymer ?
#
loop_
_entity_poly.entity_id
_entity_poly.type
_entity_poly.pdbx_seq_one_letter_code
_entity_poly.pdbx_strand_id
1 'polypeptide(L)'
;MTTVEQPFEKVRRKLVVARIEFMAQLAKFSEEELVKAPAAGGWSALQLAHHLYIADGLFLEQMQSIQEQDNPLKEDSAMVAPRKTEEAETPASLDAVLAGMAARREEIFEYLSTLPQEAWERPFRHPSWGQRKFYQMVNILPMHDQMHAQQLATMREAES
;
A
#
# COMPACT_ATOMS: atom_id res chain seq x y z
N MET A 1 -25.22 -0.82 -25.42
CA MET A 1 -24.29 -1.84 -24.89
C MET A 1 -23.47 -1.28 -23.75
N THR A 2 -23.55 -1.87 -22.57
CA THR A 2 -22.78 -1.41 -21.41
C THR A 2 -21.36 -1.94 -21.53
N THR A 3 -20.38 -1.04 -21.52
CA THR A 3 -18.98 -1.43 -21.51
C THR A 3 -18.59 -1.86 -20.09
N VAL A 4 -18.10 -3.09 -19.96
CA VAL A 4 -17.61 -3.58 -18.67
C VAL A 4 -16.28 -2.92 -18.40
N GLU A 5 -16.16 -2.29 -17.24
CA GLU A 5 -14.91 -1.67 -16.82
C GLU A 5 -13.83 -2.73 -16.61
N GLN A 6 -12.65 -2.51 -17.19
CA GLN A 6 -11.53 -3.43 -17.03
C GLN A 6 -11.05 -3.46 -15.56
N PRO A 7 -10.58 -4.62 -15.06
CA PRO A 7 -10.11 -4.74 -13.69
C PRO A 7 -9.07 -3.70 -13.30
N PHE A 8 -8.13 -3.40 -14.18
CA PHE A 8 -7.10 -2.40 -13.93
C PHE A 8 -7.70 -1.01 -13.70
N GLU A 9 -8.63 -0.58 -14.56
CA GLU A 9 -9.24 0.76 -14.45
C GLU A 9 -10.01 0.90 -13.14
N LYS A 10 -10.71 -0.14 -12.73
CA LYS A 10 -11.47 -0.16 -11.49
C LYS A 10 -10.55 -0.01 -10.27
N VAL A 11 -9.47 -0.79 -10.20
CA VAL A 11 -8.56 -0.73 -9.07
C VAL A 11 -7.71 0.54 -9.10
N ARG A 12 -7.32 1.02 -10.29
CA ARG A 12 -6.57 2.26 -10.42
C ARG A 12 -7.32 3.42 -9.78
N ARG A 13 -8.61 3.52 -10.05
CA ARG A 13 -9.46 4.57 -9.49
C ARG A 13 -9.49 4.50 -7.96
N LYS A 14 -9.67 3.30 -7.41
CA LYS A 14 -9.66 3.09 -5.95
C LYS A 14 -8.32 3.46 -5.33
N LEU A 15 -7.22 3.08 -5.98
CA LEU A 15 -5.86 3.36 -5.50
C LEU A 15 -5.57 4.86 -5.49
N VAL A 16 -6.00 5.56 -6.54
CA VAL A 16 -5.80 7.02 -6.63
C VAL A 16 -6.55 7.72 -5.50
N VAL A 17 -7.83 7.39 -5.32
CA VAL A 17 -8.65 8.01 -4.26
C VAL A 17 -8.07 7.73 -2.87
N ALA A 18 -7.73 6.50 -2.59
CA ALA A 18 -7.18 6.10 -1.28
C ALA A 18 -5.86 6.81 -0.98
N ARG A 19 -4.97 6.92 -1.97
CA ARG A 19 -3.69 7.60 -1.81
C ARG A 19 -3.87 9.11 -1.62
N ILE A 20 -4.84 9.72 -2.29
CA ILE A 20 -5.17 11.14 -2.10
C ILE A 20 -5.61 11.37 -0.65
N GLU A 21 -6.43 10.49 -0.10
CA GLU A 21 -6.87 10.59 1.31
C GLU A 21 -5.68 10.51 2.27
N PHE A 22 -4.76 9.57 2.04
CA PHE A 22 -3.55 9.44 2.85
C PHE A 22 -2.69 10.72 2.76
N MET A 23 -2.45 11.20 1.55
CA MET A 23 -1.63 12.39 1.31
C MET A 23 -2.26 13.63 1.94
N ALA A 24 -3.59 13.75 1.90
CA ALA A 24 -4.31 14.87 2.51
C ALA A 24 -4.13 14.88 4.04
N GLN A 25 -4.17 13.72 4.68
CA GLN A 25 -3.92 13.63 6.12
C GLN A 25 -2.47 13.93 6.46
N LEU A 26 -1.54 13.41 5.66
CA LEU A 26 -0.11 13.64 5.86
C LEU A 26 0.24 15.12 5.77
N ALA A 27 -0.38 15.84 4.82
CA ALA A 27 -0.15 17.26 4.58
C ALA A 27 -0.54 18.15 5.77
N LYS A 28 -1.33 17.64 6.70
CA LYS A 28 -1.74 18.39 7.90
C LYS A 28 -0.66 18.43 8.98
N PHE A 29 0.39 17.63 8.85
CA PHE A 29 1.49 17.57 9.81
C PHE A 29 2.53 18.63 9.48
N SER A 30 3.02 19.37 10.49
CA SER A 30 4.16 20.25 10.34
C SER A 30 5.45 19.41 10.24
N GLU A 31 6.56 20.04 9.84
CA GLU A 31 7.86 19.37 9.79
C GLU A 31 8.24 18.75 11.14
N GLU A 32 7.97 19.49 12.22
CA GLU A 32 8.24 19.03 13.58
C GLU A 32 7.35 17.85 13.96
N GLU A 33 6.07 17.92 13.63
CA GLU A 33 5.10 16.86 13.93
C GLU A 33 5.37 15.57 13.14
N LEU A 34 5.89 15.68 11.92
CA LEU A 34 6.17 14.53 11.04
C LEU A 34 7.13 13.51 11.69
N VAL A 35 8.11 14.00 12.44
CA VAL A 35 9.15 13.13 13.01
C VAL A 35 8.88 12.74 14.46
N LYS A 36 7.81 13.26 15.05
CA LYS A 36 7.47 13.02 16.44
C LYS A 36 6.67 11.73 16.59
N ALA A 37 7.18 10.81 17.41
CA ALA A 37 6.45 9.60 17.73
C ALA A 37 5.26 9.92 18.65
N PRO A 38 4.12 9.22 18.51
CA PRO A 38 2.98 9.40 19.41
C PRO A 38 3.36 9.11 20.87
N ALA A 39 2.72 9.82 21.81
CA ALA A 39 2.94 9.63 23.24
C ALA A 39 2.68 8.18 23.69
N ALA A 40 1.73 7.51 23.06
CA ALA A 40 1.39 6.11 23.35
C ALA A 40 2.37 5.10 22.70
N GLY A 41 3.37 5.58 21.97
CA GLY A 41 4.30 4.75 21.21
C GLY A 41 3.82 4.50 19.80
N GLY A 42 4.68 3.85 19.01
CA GLY A 42 4.40 3.57 17.61
C GLY A 42 5.19 4.47 16.66
N TRP A 43 4.83 4.46 15.39
CA TRP A 43 5.55 5.18 14.37
C TRP A 43 5.13 6.65 14.27
N SER A 44 6.10 7.50 13.91
CA SER A 44 5.82 8.87 13.50
C SER A 44 5.10 8.86 12.14
N ALA A 45 4.53 10.01 11.75
CA ALA A 45 3.89 10.14 10.44
C ALA A 45 4.89 9.87 9.30
N LEU A 46 6.14 10.32 9.45
CA LEU A 46 7.19 10.06 8.46
C LEU A 46 7.48 8.57 8.33
N GLN A 47 7.59 7.87 9.45
CA GLN A 47 7.81 6.42 9.43
C GLN A 47 6.63 5.69 8.81
N LEU A 48 5.41 6.17 9.04
CA LEU A 48 4.21 5.59 8.46
C LEU A 48 4.19 5.74 6.93
N ALA A 49 4.58 6.92 6.43
CA ALA A 49 4.72 7.14 4.98
C ALA A 49 5.79 6.19 4.40
N HIS A 50 6.92 6.04 5.09
CA HIS A 50 7.97 5.12 4.67
C HIS A 50 7.48 3.67 4.66
N HIS A 51 6.65 3.31 5.65
CA HIS A 51 6.01 2.00 5.71
C HIS A 51 5.17 1.72 4.46
N LEU A 52 4.41 2.71 3.97
CA LEU A 52 3.62 2.53 2.74
C LEU A 52 4.52 2.30 1.52
N TYR A 53 5.66 2.99 1.45
CA TYR A 53 6.64 2.77 0.39
C TYR A 53 7.17 1.33 0.42
N ILE A 54 7.55 0.85 1.59
CA ILE A 54 8.06 -0.52 1.77
C ILE A 54 6.97 -1.54 1.43
N ALA A 55 5.77 -1.33 1.93
CA ALA A 55 4.64 -2.22 1.68
C ALA A 55 4.32 -2.34 0.19
N ASP A 56 4.30 -1.22 -0.53
CA ASP A 56 4.02 -1.23 -1.98
C ASP A 56 5.06 -2.06 -2.73
N GLY A 57 6.33 -2.01 -2.33
CA GLY A 57 7.38 -2.82 -2.92
C GLY A 57 7.16 -4.32 -2.71
N LEU A 58 6.77 -4.68 -1.49
CA LEU A 58 6.45 -6.07 -1.17
C LEU A 58 5.21 -6.55 -1.92
N PHE A 59 4.18 -5.70 -2.04
CA PHE A 59 2.98 -6.03 -2.81
C PHE A 59 3.33 -6.29 -4.27
N LEU A 60 4.18 -5.46 -4.88
CA LEU A 60 4.58 -5.66 -6.26
C LEU A 60 5.29 -7.01 -6.44
N GLU A 61 6.21 -7.35 -5.56
CA GLU A 61 6.90 -8.64 -5.59
C GLU A 61 5.93 -9.80 -5.47
N GLN A 62 4.96 -9.71 -4.57
CA GLN A 62 3.97 -10.76 -4.37
C GLN A 62 3.02 -10.88 -5.55
N MET A 63 2.60 -9.77 -6.13
CA MET A 63 1.77 -9.79 -7.33
C MET A 63 2.48 -10.48 -8.50
N GLN A 64 3.76 -10.14 -8.70
CA GLN A 64 4.57 -10.79 -9.74
C GLN A 64 4.72 -12.30 -9.47
N SER A 65 4.94 -12.67 -8.22
CA SER A 65 5.07 -14.07 -7.82
C SER A 65 3.79 -14.88 -8.10
N ILE A 66 2.63 -14.28 -7.84
CA ILE A 66 1.33 -14.95 -8.13
C ILE A 66 1.19 -15.19 -9.63
N GLN A 67 1.65 -14.26 -10.46
CA GLN A 67 1.59 -14.42 -11.92
C GLN A 67 2.59 -15.45 -12.45
N GLU A 68 3.71 -15.63 -11.79
CA GLU A 68 4.79 -16.51 -12.24
C GLU A 68 4.71 -17.93 -11.69
N GLN A 69 4.05 -18.11 -10.56
CA GLN A 69 3.95 -19.41 -9.89
C GLN A 69 2.54 -19.98 -10.00
N ASP A 70 2.41 -21.29 -9.78
CA ASP A 70 1.13 -21.97 -9.84
C ASP A 70 0.54 -22.09 -8.43
N ASN A 71 -0.52 -21.33 -8.16
CA ASN A 71 -1.26 -21.32 -6.90
C ASN A 71 -0.34 -21.23 -5.66
N PRO A 72 0.57 -20.22 -5.60
CA PRO A 72 1.55 -20.14 -4.51
C PRO A 72 0.91 -19.76 -3.19
N LEU A 73 1.58 -20.14 -2.09
CA LEU A 73 1.21 -19.66 -0.75
C LEU A 73 1.88 -18.31 -0.53
N LYS A 74 1.09 -17.27 -0.32
CA LYS A 74 1.57 -15.90 -0.13
C LYS A 74 0.89 -15.22 1.04
N GLU A 75 1.69 -14.71 1.98
CA GLU A 75 1.23 -13.77 2.97
C GLU A 75 1.07 -12.43 2.26
N ASP A 76 0.03 -11.66 2.62
CA ASP A 76 -0.07 -10.32 2.05
C ASP A 76 0.98 -9.40 2.68
N SER A 77 1.37 -8.36 1.94
CA SER A 77 2.44 -7.47 2.33
C SER A 77 2.11 -6.65 3.57
N ALA A 78 0.83 -6.45 3.85
CA ALA A 78 0.40 -5.75 5.06
C ALA A 78 0.79 -6.52 6.33
N MET A 79 0.97 -7.85 6.24
CA MET A 79 1.41 -8.69 7.36
C MET A 79 2.94 -8.66 7.55
N VAL A 80 3.69 -8.50 6.46
CA VAL A 80 5.17 -8.57 6.47
C VAL A 80 5.82 -7.20 6.62
N ALA A 81 5.20 -6.17 6.05
CA ALA A 81 5.76 -4.83 5.97
C ALA A 81 6.10 -4.18 7.32
N PRO A 82 5.33 -4.40 8.42
CA PRO A 82 5.69 -3.78 9.70
C PRO A 82 7.10 -4.14 10.17
N ARG A 83 7.47 -5.42 10.10
CA ARG A 83 8.81 -5.86 10.50
C ARG A 83 9.88 -5.27 9.59
N LYS A 84 9.64 -5.25 8.28
CA LYS A 84 10.58 -4.68 7.31
C LYS A 84 10.76 -3.18 7.53
N THR A 85 9.69 -2.49 7.90
CA THR A 85 9.75 -1.06 8.19
C THR A 85 10.58 -0.79 9.45
N GLU A 86 10.42 -1.60 10.48
CA GLU A 86 11.18 -1.47 11.73
C GLU A 86 12.66 -1.76 11.53
N GLU A 87 13.00 -2.68 10.63
CA GLU A 87 14.38 -3.02 10.29
C GLU A 87 15.06 -1.96 9.42
N ALA A 88 14.29 -1.11 8.74
CA ALA A 88 14.81 -0.11 7.81
C ALA A 88 15.26 1.15 8.56
N GLU A 89 16.24 1.85 7.98
CA GLU A 89 16.66 3.15 8.51
C GLU A 89 15.54 4.18 8.29
N THR A 90 15.35 5.07 9.26
CA THR A 90 14.41 6.16 9.14
C THR A 90 14.84 7.10 8.01
N PRO A 91 13.95 7.45 7.08
CA PRO A 91 14.32 8.33 5.96
C PRO A 91 14.77 9.71 6.45
N ALA A 92 15.67 10.31 5.69
CA ALA A 92 16.21 11.64 6.01
C ALA A 92 15.21 12.77 5.77
N SER A 93 14.28 12.60 4.81
CA SER A 93 13.33 13.66 4.46
C SER A 93 12.01 13.09 3.95
N LEU A 94 10.94 13.86 4.17
CA LEU A 94 9.63 13.53 3.64
C LEU A 94 9.64 13.57 2.10
N ASP A 95 10.33 14.55 1.50
CA ASP A 95 10.39 14.68 0.04
C ASP A 95 10.96 13.42 -0.62
N ALA A 96 12.01 12.84 -0.02
CA ALA A 96 12.59 11.60 -0.54
C ALA A 96 11.59 10.43 -0.45
N VAL A 97 10.86 10.34 0.65
CA VAL A 97 9.84 9.29 0.86
C VAL A 97 8.72 9.45 -0.16
N LEU A 98 8.21 10.69 -0.34
CA LEU A 98 7.11 10.95 -1.28
C LEU A 98 7.51 10.64 -2.72
N ALA A 99 8.74 10.99 -3.11
CA ALA A 99 9.24 10.66 -4.44
C ALA A 99 9.32 9.14 -4.64
N GLY A 100 9.80 8.42 -3.63
CA GLY A 100 9.85 6.96 -3.66
C GLY A 100 8.46 6.32 -3.74
N MET A 101 7.52 6.83 -2.96
CA MET A 101 6.14 6.36 -2.98
C MET A 101 5.51 6.54 -4.36
N ALA A 102 5.69 7.71 -4.97
CA ALA A 102 5.16 8.00 -6.29
C ALA A 102 5.76 7.08 -7.36
N ALA A 103 7.09 6.92 -7.35
CA ALA A 103 7.78 6.05 -8.31
C ALA A 103 7.35 4.59 -8.17
N ARG A 104 7.22 4.10 -6.94
CA ARG A 104 6.80 2.73 -6.67
C ARG A 104 5.35 2.48 -7.12
N ARG A 105 4.47 3.45 -6.89
CA ARG A 105 3.07 3.34 -7.31
C ARG A 105 2.95 3.35 -8.84
N GLU A 106 3.79 4.13 -9.55
CA GLU A 106 3.86 4.09 -11.00
C GLU A 106 4.29 2.72 -11.53
N GLU A 107 5.28 2.10 -10.89
CA GLU A 107 5.69 0.74 -11.24
C GLU A 107 4.54 -0.25 -11.11
N ILE A 108 3.75 -0.13 -10.03
CA ILE A 108 2.58 -0.97 -9.80
C ILE A 108 1.55 -0.76 -10.91
N PHE A 109 1.23 0.51 -11.23
CA PHE A 109 0.27 0.83 -12.28
C PHE A 109 0.71 0.30 -13.64
N GLU A 110 1.97 0.48 -13.99
CA GLU A 110 2.53 -0.01 -15.24
C GLU A 110 2.42 -1.53 -15.31
N TYR A 111 2.83 -2.21 -14.25
CA TYR A 111 2.74 -3.68 -14.20
C TYR A 111 1.30 -4.17 -14.37
N LEU A 112 0.37 -3.62 -13.60
CA LEU A 112 -1.03 -4.04 -13.65
C LEU A 112 -1.68 -3.76 -15.00
N SER A 113 -1.29 -2.66 -15.67
CA SER A 113 -1.85 -2.30 -16.97
C SER A 113 -1.47 -3.26 -18.09
N THR A 114 -0.38 -4.02 -17.91
CA THR A 114 0.08 -4.99 -18.92
C THR A 114 -0.61 -6.34 -18.82
N LEU A 115 -1.34 -6.59 -17.72
CA LEU A 115 -1.92 -7.90 -17.47
C LEU A 115 -3.20 -8.11 -18.28
N PRO A 116 -3.34 -9.27 -18.95
CA PRO A 116 -4.61 -9.60 -19.61
C PRO A 116 -5.69 -9.86 -18.57
N GLN A 117 -6.95 -9.77 -18.97
CA GLN A 117 -8.08 -9.89 -18.04
C GLN A 117 -8.05 -11.20 -17.25
N GLU A 118 -7.72 -12.31 -17.87
CA GLU A 118 -7.66 -13.63 -17.22
C GLU A 118 -6.57 -13.72 -16.16
N ALA A 119 -5.52 -12.90 -16.24
CA ALA A 119 -4.47 -12.87 -15.21
C ALA A 119 -5.00 -12.44 -13.85
N TRP A 120 -6.06 -11.63 -13.82
CA TRP A 120 -6.68 -11.15 -12.58
C TRP A 120 -7.42 -12.25 -11.82
N GLU A 121 -7.68 -13.38 -12.46
CA GLU A 121 -8.33 -14.53 -11.86
C GLU A 121 -7.33 -15.60 -11.38
N ARG A 122 -6.03 -15.40 -11.56
CA ARG A 122 -5.02 -16.38 -11.15
C ARG A 122 -5.12 -16.67 -9.67
N PRO A 123 -5.05 -17.96 -9.28
CA PRO A 123 -5.21 -18.35 -7.89
C PRO A 123 -3.92 -18.19 -7.07
N PHE A 124 -4.09 -17.91 -5.79
CA PHE A 124 -3.05 -18.05 -4.79
C PHE A 124 -3.69 -18.49 -3.48
N ARG A 125 -2.87 -18.92 -2.54
CA ARG A 125 -3.33 -19.32 -1.22
C ARG A 125 -2.82 -18.33 -0.18
N HIS A 126 -3.71 -17.89 0.70
CA HIS A 126 -3.35 -17.02 1.82
C HIS A 126 -3.35 -17.85 3.12
N PRO A 127 -2.36 -17.65 4.02
CA PRO A 127 -2.27 -18.46 5.25
C PRO A 127 -3.52 -18.39 6.14
N SER A 128 -4.19 -17.24 6.16
CA SER A 128 -5.37 -17.04 7.01
C SER A 128 -6.69 -17.15 6.25
N TRP A 129 -6.71 -16.75 4.96
CA TRP A 129 -7.94 -16.65 4.16
C TRP A 129 -8.14 -17.83 3.20
N GLY A 130 -7.14 -18.69 3.07
CA GLY A 130 -7.23 -19.85 2.17
C GLY A 130 -7.10 -19.47 0.70
N GLN A 131 -7.89 -20.14 -0.14
CA GLN A 131 -7.83 -19.96 -1.58
C GLN A 131 -8.36 -18.59 -2.00
N ARG A 132 -7.57 -17.85 -2.79
CA ARG A 132 -7.88 -16.48 -3.23
C ARG A 132 -7.51 -16.31 -4.70
N LYS A 133 -7.90 -15.17 -5.27
CA LYS A 133 -7.58 -14.80 -6.65
C LYS A 133 -6.75 -13.51 -6.65
N PHE A 134 -5.94 -13.35 -7.69
CA PHE A 134 -5.02 -12.22 -7.83
C PHE A 134 -5.68 -10.87 -7.55
N TYR A 135 -6.89 -10.61 -8.09
CA TYR A 135 -7.55 -9.32 -7.88
C TYR A 135 -7.81 -9.03 -6.39
N GLN A 136 -7.97 -10.06 -5.58
CA GLN A 136 -8.17 -9.90 -4.14
C GLN A 136 -6.89 -9.42 -3.45
N MET A 137 -5.72 -9.87 -3.91
CA MET A 137 -4.44 -9.32 -3.42
C MET A 137 -4.30 -7.84 -3.78
N VAL A 138 -4.60 -7.48 -5.03
CA VAL A 138 -4.50 -6.10 -5.49
C VAL A 138 -5.43 -5.18 -4.70
N ASN A 139 -6.64 -5.63 -4.38
CA ASN A 139 -7.61 -4.83 -3.64
C ASN A 139 -7.23 -4.58 -2.17
N ILE A 140 -6.20 -5.26 -1.66
CA ILE A 140 -5.67 -4.96 -0.33
C ILE A 140 -4.96 -3.59 -0.32
N LEU A 141 -4.36 -3.19 -1.43
CA LEU A 141 -3.60 -1.93 -1.50
C LEU A 141 -4.44 -0.69 -1.14
N PRO A 142 -5.61 -0.47 -1.76
CA PRO A 142 -6.40 0.71 -1.36
C PRO A 142 -6.94 0.61 0.06
N MET A 143 -7.26 -0.57 0.54
CA MET A 143 -7.68 -0.77 1.94
C MET A 143 -6.55 -0.40 2.90
N HIS A 144 -5.31 -0.77 2.56
CA HIS A 144 -4.12 -0.47 3.36
C HIS A 144 -3.88 1.04 3.44
N ASP A 145 -3.97 1.73 2.30
CA ASP A 145 -3.84 3.19 2.26
C ASP A 145 -4.91 3.88 3.11
N GLN A 146 -6.16 3.43 3.03
CA GLN A 146 -7.28 3.99 3.79
C GLN A 146 -7.10 3.78 5.29
N MET A 147 -6.66 2.60 5.69
CA MET A 147 -6.40 2.27 7.09
C MET A 147 -5.36 3.23 7.68
N HIS A 148 -4.28 3.47 6.96
CA HIS A 148 -3.21 4.35 7.43
C HIS A 148 -3.59 5.83 7.34
N ALA A 149 -4.45 6.23 6.39
CA ALA A 149 -5.02 7.58 6.38
C ALA A 149 -5.82 7.84 7.66
N GLN A 150 -6.64 6.88 8.07
CA GLN A 150 -7.40 6.96 9.31
C GLN A 150 -6.48 6.99 10.52
N GLN A 151 -5.38 6.23 10.49
CA GLN A 151 -4.36 6.23 11.54
C GLN A 151 -3.74 7.61 11.71
N LEU A 152 -3.40 8.28 10.60
CA LEU A 152 -2.87 9.65 10.65
C LEU A 152 -3.88 10.63 11.26
N ALA A 153 -5.15 10.52 10.88
CA ALA A 153 -6.20 11.37 11.43
C ALA A 153 -6.32 11.19 12.93
N THR A 154 -6.29 9.95 13.41
CA THR A 154 -6.34 9.61 14.84
C THR A 154 -5.14 10.17 15.60
N MET A 155 -3.94 10.07 15.00
CA MET A 155 -2.72 10.63 15.60
C MET A 155 -2.84 12.14 15.80
N ARG A 156 -3.42 12.85 14.85
CA ARG A 156 -3.60 14.31 14.96
C ARG A 156 -4.62 14.67 16.04
N GLU A 157 -5.70 13.92 16.15
CA GLU A 157 -6.70 14.14 17.20
C GLU A 157 -6.10 13.99 18.60
N ALA A 158 -5.23 13.01 18.79
CA ALA A 158 -4.57 12.74 20.06
C ALA A 158 -3.59 13.86 20.45
N GLU A 159 -3.07 14.62 19.48
CA GLU A 159 -2.09 15.69 19.69
C GLU A 159 -2.72 17.08 19.88
N SER A 160 -4.02 17.20 19.61
CA SER A 160 -4.74 18.47 19.73
C SER A 160 -5.25 18.75 21.15
#